data_2013824bc858a8b59fb581fa8f89de75
#
_entry.id   2013824bc858a8b59fb581fa8f89de75
#
_cell.length_a   1.000
_cell.length_b   1.000
_cell.length_c   1.000
_cell.angle_alpha   90.00
_cell.angle_beta   90.00
_cell.angle_gamma   90.00
#
_symmetry.space_group_name_H-M   'P 1'
#
loop_
_entity.id
_entity.type
_entity.pdbx_description
1 polymer ?
#
loop_
_entity_poly.entity_id
_entity_poly.type
_entity_poly.pdbx_seq_one_letter_code
_entity_poly.pdbx_strand_id
1 'polypeptide(L)'
;MLRSLVGSEMCIRDRLNTLWLGFFLTAAVAALAQWLVGGNADIFSAMVQALFQMAKLSVEVMVLLFGTLTLWLGFLRIAEKAGLVDALARWLAPLFARLMPGVPRGHPSLGLITLNFAANALGLDNAATPMGLKAMKALQELNPQPDTATNAQILFLVLNASSLTLLPVTIFMYRMQQGAPNPTLVFLPILLATSASTLVGLLSVAVVQRLPLWSPVVLAY
;
A
#
# COMPACT_ATOMS: atom_id res chain seq x y z
N MET A 1 -25.42 2.53 -9.57
CA MET A 1 -24.01 2.79 -9.25
C MET A 1 -23.68 2.74 -7.74
N LEU A 2 -24.43 3.36 -6.85
CA LEU A 2 -24.23 3.27 -5.39
C LEU A 2 -24.43 1.84 -4.81
N ARG A 3 -25.31 1.00 -5.38
CA ARG A 3 -25.59 -0.35 -4.88
C ARG A 3 -24.42 -1.36 -5.06
N SER A 4 -23.61 -1.24 -6.11
CA SER A 4 -22.49 -2.16 -6.33
C SER A 4 -21.27 -1.83 -5.44
N LEU A 5 -21.02 -0.55 -5.18
CA LEU A 5 -19.98 -0.11 -4.25
C LEU A 5 -20.32 -0.51 -2.81
N VAL A 6 -21.58 -0.34 -2.39
CA VAL A 6 -22.05 -0.76 -1.07
C VAL A 6 -21.96 -2.29 -0.90
N GLY A 7 -22.20 -3.06 -1.95
CA GLY A 7 -22.09 -4.52 -1.91
C GLY A 7 -20.65 -5.01 -1.75
N SER A 8 -19.68 -4.38 -2.41
CA SER A 8 -18.25 -4.76 -2.30
C SER A 8 -17.65 -4.35 -0.96
N GLU A 9 -17.96 -3.16 -0.45
CA GLU A 9 -17.51 -2.72 0.87
C GLU A 9 -18.11 -3.59 2.00
N MET A 10 -19.37 -3.99 1.88
CA MET A 10 -20.00 -4.88 2.83
C MET A 10 -19.33 -6.25 2.84
N CYS A 11 -18.98 -6.80 1.68
CA CYS A 11 -18.32 -8.10 1.56
C CYS A 11 -16.88 -8.09 2.14
N ILE A 12 -16.13 -7.01 1.95
CA ILE A 12 -14.78 -6.84 2.52
C ILE A 12 -14.87 -6.69 4.04
N ARG A 13 -15.81 -5.88 4.53
CA ARG A 13 -16.03 -5.65 5.95
C ARG A 13 -16.46 -6.93 6.67
N ASP A 14 -17.33 -7.72 6.07
CA ASP A 14 -17.78 -8.99 6.65
C ASP A 14 -16.63 -10.01 6.74
N ARG A 15 -15.77 -10.09 5.73
CA ARG A 15 -14.58 -10.95 5.76
C ARG A 15 -13.59 -10.50 6.82
N LEU A 16 -13.37 -9.19 6.96
CA LEU A 16 -12.48 -8.63 7.98
C LEU A 16 -13.02 -8.91 9.38
N ASN A 17 -14.32 -8.71 9.61
CA ASN A 17 -14.99 -9.01 10.87
C ASN A 17 -14.89 -10.50 11.22
N THR A 18 -15.03 -11.39 10.23
CA THR A 18 -14.88 -12.84 10.41
C THR A 18 -13.46 -13.21 10.82
N LEU A 19 -12.43 -12.58 10.23
CA LEU A 19 -11.03 -12.78 10.62
C LEU A 19 -10.77 -12.32 12.05
N TRP A 20 -11.24 -11.14 12.42
CA TRP A 20 -11.11 -10.63 13.79
C TRP A 20 -11.82 -11.52 14.80
N LEU A 21 -13.05 -11.95 14.50
CA LEU A 21 -13.78 -12.91 15.32
C LEU A 21 -13.00 -14.22 15.45
N GLY A 22 -12.42 -14.71 14.38
CA GLY A 22 -11.55 -15.90 14.37
C GLY A 22 -10.36 -15.77 15.32
N PHE A 23 -9.67 -14.63 15.33
CA PHE A 23 -8.57 -14.37 16.25
C PHE A 23 -9.03 -14.34 17.72
N PHE A 24 -10.15 -13.68 18.01
CA PHE A 24 -10.68 -13.65 19.36
C PHE A 24 -11.13 -15.03 19.85
N LEU A 25 -11.81 -15.80 19.01
CA LEU A 25 -12.23 -17.17 19.35
C LEU A 25 -11.04 -18.10 19.56
N THR A 26 -10.01 -18.03 18.69
CA THR A 26 -8.79 -18.82 18.85
C THR A 26 -8.06 -18.49 20.15
N ALA A 27 -7.94 -17.20 20.48
CA ALA A 27 -7.34 -16.77 21.73
C ALA A 27 -8.13 -17.27 22.95
N ALA A 28 -9.48 -17.20 22.89
CA ALA A 28 -10.34 -17.68 23.98
C ALA A 28 -10.23 -19.20 24.16
N VAL A 29 -10.26 -19.97 23.06
CA VAL A 29 -10.10 -21.43 23.09
C VAL A 29 -8.72 -21.82 23.61
N ALA A 30 -7.65 -21.14 23.18
CA ALA A 30 -6.30 -21.38 23.67
C ALA A 30 -6.17 -21.09 25.17
N ALA A 31 -6.78 -20.02 25.66
CA ALA A 31 -6.81 -19.67 27.08
C ALA A 31 -7.56 -20.73 27.91
N LEU A 32 -8.72 -21.18 27.43
CA LEU A 32 -9.48 -22.24 28.08
C LEU A 32 -8.71 -23.55 28.11
N ALA A 33 -8.05 -23.93 27.02
CA ALA A 33 -7.23 -25.12 26.96
C ALA A 33 -6.05 -25.06 27.93
N GLN A 34 -5.35 -23.93 28.03
CA GLN A 34 -4.27 -23.73 29.00
C GLN A 34 -4.76 -23.74 30.45
N TRP A 35 -5.94 -23.25 30.70
CA TRP A 35 -6.54 -23.30 32.03
C TRP A 35 -6.96 -24.72 32.43
N LEU A 36 -7.69 -25.42 31.54
CA LEU A 36 -8.27 -26.73 31.85
C LEU A 36 -7.26 -27.87 31.79
N VAL A 37 -6.36 -27.87 30.78
CA VAL A 37 -5.42 -28.95 30.52
C VAL A 37 -4.04 -28.61 31.07
N GLY A 38 -3.61 -27.36 30.96
CA GLY A 38 -2.31 -26.89 31.44
C GLY A 38 -2.27 -26.49 32.91
N GLY A 39 -3.43 -26.41 33.60
CA GLY A 39 -3.52 -26.00 35.02
C GLY A 39 -3.08 -24.55 35.29
N ASN A 40 -2.97 -23.72 34.24
CA ASN A 40 -2.51 -22.33 34.36
C ASN A 40 -3.65 -21.42 34.82
N ALA A 41 -3.75 -21.21 36.15
CA ALA A 41 -4.79 -20.37 36.76
C ALA A 41 -4.63 -18.87 36.41
N ASP A 42 -3.41 -18.43 36.05
CA ASP A 42 -3.10 -17.03 35.82
C ASP A 42 -3.33 -16.56 34.38
N ILE A 43 -3.73 -17.46 33.47
CA ILE A 43 -3.86 -17.17 32.03
C ILE A 43 -4.82 -15.99 31.76
N PHE A 44 -5.94 -15.92 32.48
CA PHE A 44 -6.91 -14.84 32.30
C PHE A 44 -6.39 -13.50 32.82
N SER A 45 -5.65 -13.52 33.94
CA SER A 45 -4.97 -12.33 34.45
C SER A 45 -3.90 -11.83 33.46
N ALA A 46 -3.11 -12.75 32.89
CA ALA A 46 -2.12 -12.44 31.88
C ALA A 46 -2.76 -11.86 30.60
N MET A 47 -3.91 -12.38 30.16
CA MET A 47 -4.65 -11.84 29.02
C MET A 47 -5.13 -10.40 29.28
N VAL A 48 -5.68 -10.13 30.46
CA VAL A 48 -6.13 -8.77 30.82
C VAL A 48 -4.93 -7.81 30.87
N GLN A 49 -3.82 -8.22 31.47
CA GLN A 49 -2.60 -7.42 31.50
C GLN A 49 -2.06 -7.15 30.08
N ALA A 50 -2.04 -8.17 29.21
CA ALA A 50 -1.62 -8.01 27.81
C ALA A 50 -2.52 -7.02 27.05
N LEU A 51 -3.84 -7.05 27.27
CA LEU A 51 -4.76 -6.09 26.67
C LEU A 51 -4.44 -4.65 27.10
N PHE A 52 -4.22 -4.41 28.39
CA PHE A 52 -3.82 -3.07 28.87
C PHE A 52 -2.46 -2.64 28.39
N GLN A 53 -1.48 -3.55 28.31
CA GLN A 53 -0.16 -3.28 27.75
C GLN A 53 -0.27 -2.91 26.26
N MET A 54 -1.07 -3.64 25.48
CA MET A 54 -1.29 -3.34 24.07
C MET A 54 -2.03 -2.01 23.88
N ALA A 55 -3.01 -1.69 24.72
CA ALA A 55 -3.69 -0.40 24.68
C ALA A 55 -2.71 0.76 24.95
N LYS A 56 -1.85 0.64 25.97
CA LYS A 56 -0.80 1.62 26.27
C LYS A 56 0.18 1.77 25.11
N LEU A 57 0.70 0.66 24.60
CA LEU A 57 1.61 0.64 23.44
C LEU A 57 0.97 1.30 22.22
N SER A 58 -0.32 1.05 21.97
CA SER A 58 -1.04 1.67 20.85
C SER A 58 -1.06 3.19 20.94
N VAL A 59 -1.26 3.76 22.13
CA VAL A 59 -1.22 5.21 22.36
C VAL A 59 0.20 5.76 22.18
N GLU A 60 1.21 5.09 22.72
CA GLU A 60 2.62 5.48 22.55
C GLU A 60 3.02 5.51 21.08
N VAL A 61 2.69 4.45 20.34
CA VAL A 61 2.94 4.35 18.90
C VAL A 61 2.18 5.44 18.13
N MET A 62 0.93 5.70 18.48
CA MET A 62 0.12 6.73 17.82
C MET A 62 0.73 8.13 18.00
N VAL A 63 1.12 8.50 19.20
CA VAL A 63 1.73 9.82 19.49
C VAL A 63 3.04 9.98 18.72
N LEU A 64 3.88 8.96 18.72
CA LEU A 64 5.16 8.98 18.06
C LEU A 64 5.02 9.02 16.53
N LEU A 65 4.09 8.22 15.96
CA LEU A 65 3.75 8.25 14.54
C LEU A 65 3.19 9.61 14.14
N PHE A 66 2.30 10.20 14.94
CA PHE A 66 1.73 11.51 14.65
C PHE A 66 2.83 12.57 14.52
N GLY A 67 3.76 12.64 15.47
CA GLY A 67 4.87 13.60 15.43
C GLY A 67 5.77 13.41 14.21
N THR A 68 6.21 12.18 13.99
CA THR A 68 7.17 11.86 12.93
C THR A 68 6.53 11.93 11.54
N LEU A 69 5.29 11.45 11.38
CA LEU A 69 4.54 11.59 10.12
C LEU A 69 4.27 13.05 9.80
N THR A 70 3.90 13.87 10.79
CA THR A 70 3.67 15.31 10.57
C THR A 70 4.93 16.01 10.09
N LEU A 71 6.07 15.73 10.72
CA LEU A 71 7.38 16.28 10.31
C LEU A 71 7.71 15.85 8.87
N TRP A 72 7.60 14.55 8.60
CA TRP A 72 7.94 13.99 7.30
C TRP A 72 6.99 14.45 6.20
N LEU A 73 5.68 14.49 6.46
CA LEU A 73 4.70 15.07 5.54
C LEU A 73 4.97 16.55 5.28
N GLY A 74 5.48 17.29 6.28
CA GLY A 74 5.93 18.66 6.09
C GLY A 74 7.07 18.77 5.07
N PHE A 75 8.14 17.96 5.21
CA PHE A 75 9.24 17.92 4.24
C PHE A 75 8.76 17.50 2.84
N LEU A 76 7.88 16.53 2.76
CA LEU A 76 7.34 16.04 1.50
C LEU A 76 6.42 17.09 0.82
N ARG A 77 5.67 17.87 1.60
CA ARG A 77 4.92 19.03 1.07
C ARG A 77 5.85 20.10 0.50
N ILE A 78 7.01 20.31 1.09
CA ILE A 78 8.02 21.22 0.54
C ILE A 78 8.56 20.66 -0.77
N ALA A 79 8.90 19.38 -0.83
CA ALA A 79 9.36 18.70 -2.04
C ALA A 79 8.31 18.70 -3.16
N GLU A 80 7.02 18.49 -2.82
CA GLU A 80 5.89 18.60 -3.75
C GLU A 80 5.77 20.01 -4.31
N LYS A 81 5.78 21.04 -3.45
CA LYS A 81 5.73 22.43 -3.88
C LYS A 81 6.98 22.88 -4.67
N ALA A 82 8.12 22.27 -4.41
CA ALA A 82 9.34 22.44 -5.20
C ALA A 82 9.28 21.75 -6.58
N GLY A 83 8.20 20.99 -6.87
CA GLY A 83 8.00 20.33 -8.15
C GLY A 83 8.73 19.01 -8.30
N LEU A 84 9.24 18.41 -7.23
CA LEU A 84 9.96 17.12 -7.28
C LEU A 84 9.04 15.98 -7.76
N VAL A 85 7.82 15.94 -7.24
CA VAL A 85 6.82 14.92 -7.64
C VAL A 85 6.44 15.08 -9.09
N ASP A 86 6.24 16.33 -9.54
CA ASP A 86 5.92 16.65 -10.94
C ASP A 86 7.09 16.33 -11.88
N ALA A 87 8.33 16.58 -11.44
CA ALA A 87 9.51 16.23 -12.22
C ALA A 87 9.63 14.71 -12.41
N LEU A 88 9.46 13.94 -11.34
CA LEU A 88 9.45 12.47 -11.40
C LEU A 88 8.27 11.95 -12.24
N ALA A 89 7.09 12.55 -12.09
CA ALA A 89 5.92 12.19 -12.87
C ALA A 89 6.13 12.47 -14.38
N ARG A 90 6.70 13.61 -14.74
CA ARG A 90 7.04 13.91 -16.16
C ARG A 90 8.06 12.91 -16.72
N TRP A 91 9.03 12.53 -15.91
CA TRP A 91 10.02 11.54 -16.32
C TRP A 91 9.38 10.17 -16.56
N LEU A 92 8.45 9.73 -15.70
CA LEU A 92 7.76 8.45 -15.82
C LEU A 92 6.59 8.44 -16.83
N ALA A 93 6.07 9.60 -17.22
CA ALA A 93 4.89 9.71 -18.10
C ALA A 93 5.01 8.92 -19.42
N PRO A 94 6.14 8.93 -20.16
CA PRO A 94 6.28 8.17 -21.40
C PRO A 94 6.24 6.65 -21.15
N LEU A 95 6.72 6.18 -20.01
CA LEU A 95 6.63 4.77 -19.61
C LEU A 95 5.17 4.34 -19.45
N PHE A 96 4.39 5.08 -18.64
CA PHE A 96 2.98 4.75 -18.42
C PHE A 96 2.12 4.87 -19.66
N ALA A 97 2.41 5.83 -20.55
CA ALA A 97 1.73 5.94 -21.83
C ALA A 97 1.97 4.73 -22.75
N ARG A 98 3.09 4.03 -22.60
CA ARG A 98 3.40 2.79 -23.33
C ARG A 98 2.82 1.56 -22.65
N LEU A 99 2.84 1.50 -21.33
CA LEU A 99 2.30 0.38 -20.56
C LEU A 99 0.77 0.32 -20.56
N MET A 100 0.10 1.46 -20.82
CA MET A 100 -1.36 1.57 -20.86
C MET A 100 -1.88 2.04 -22.22
N PRO A 101 -1.72 1.23 -23.29
CA PRO A 101 -2.10 1.65 -24.64
C PRO A 101 -3.61 1.89 -24.80
N GLY A 102 -4.44 1.31 -23.94
CA GLY A 102 -5.88 1.53 -23.93
C GLY A 102 -6.33 2.88 -23.32
N VAL A 103 -5.39 3.66 -22.78
CA VAL A 103 -5.69 5.00 -22.23
C VAL A 103 -5.29 6.05 -23.27
N PRO A 104 -6.19 6.95 -23.70
CA PRO A 104 -5.88 8.00 -24.66
C PRO A 104 -4.72 8.89 -24.17
N ARG A 105 -3.82 9.26 -25.07
CA ARG A 105 -2.73 10.19 -24.77
C ARG A 105 -3.29 11.54 -24.34
N GLY A 106 -2.79 12.05 -23.21
CA GLY A 106 -3.28 13.31 -22.64
C GLY A 106 -4.50 13.15 -21.73
N HIS A 107 -5.01 11.95 -21.55
CA HIS A 107 -6.10 11.73 -20.57
C HIS A 107 -5.61 11.96 -19.13
N PRO A 108 -6.39 12.63 -18.26
CA PRO A 108 -6.00 12.98 -16.89
C PRO A 108 -5.57 11.78 -16.03
N SER A 109 -6.10 10.57 -16.32
CA SER A 109 -5.75 9.35 -15.58
C SER A 109 -4.26 9.02 -15.65
N LEU A 110 -3.58 9.23 -16.80
CA LEU A 110 -2.14 8.97 -16.92
C LEU A 110 -1.32 9.85 -15.97
N GLY A 111 -1.67 11.12 -15.87
CA GLY A 111 -1.03 12.03 -14.92
C GLY A 111 -1.26 11.61 -13.47
N LEU A 112 -2.49 11.26 -13.13
CA LEU A 112 -2.84 10.79 -11.77
C LEU A 112 -2.15 9.47 -11.41
N ILE A 113 -2.06 8.51 -12.34
CA ILE A 113 -1.33 7.24 -12.17
C ILE A 113 0.15 7.52 -11.92
N THR A 114 0.75 8.37 -12.73
CA THR A 114 2.17 8.70 -12.63
C THR A 114 2.48 9.40 -11.31
N LEU A 115 1.64 10.35 -10.90
CA LEU A 115 1.75 11.02 -9.60
C LEU A 115 1.56 10.05 -8.43
N ASN A 116 0.58 9.16 -8.51
CA ASN A 116 0.37 8.13 -7.50
C ASN A 116 1.60 7.22 -7.36
N PHE A 117 2.13 6.72 -8.47
CA PHE A 117 3.32 5.87 -8.47
C PHE A 117 4.55 6.61 -7.92
N ALA A 118 4.77 7.87 -8.34
CA ALA A 118 5.86 8.69 -7.84
C ALA A 118 5.74 8.94 -6.32
N ALA A 119 4.53 9.20 -5.85
CA ALA A 119 4.26 9.40 -4.42
C ALA A 119 4.53 8.10 -3.62
N ASN A 120 4.05 6.95 -4.09
CA ASN A 120 4.33 5.66 -3.46
C ASN A 120 5.83 5.34 -3.43
N ALA A 121 6.55 5.56 -4.55
CA ALA A 121 7.98 5.34 -4.63
C ALA A 121 8.77 6.18 -3.60
N LEU A 122 8.30 7.39 -3.33
CA LEU A 122 8.89 8.28 -2.33
C LEU A 122 8.41 8.02 -0.89
N GLY A 123 7.54 7.04 -0.66
CA GLY A 123 7.00 6.72 0.66
C GLY A 123 5.94 7.70 1.15
N LEU A 124 5.24 8.34 0.21
CA LEU A 124 4.16 9.32 0.44
C LEU A 124 2.78 8.66 0.45
N ASP A 125 2.58 7.61 1.22
CA ASP A 125 1.37 6.79 1.22
C ASP A 125 0.08 7.63 1.39
N ASN A 126 0.13 8.63 2.26
CA ASN A 126 -1.02 9.52 2.52
C ASN A 126 -1.37 10.43 1.32
N ALA A 127 -0.40 10.83 0.51
CA ALA A 127 -0.63 11.61 -0.71
C ALA A 127 -0.99 10.69 -1.88
N ALA A 128 -0.41 9.49 -1.94
CA ALA A 128 -0.65 8.51 -2.99
C ALA A 128 -2.10 8.02 -3.00
N THR A 129 -2.69 7.74 -1.83
CA THR A 129 -4.05 7.17 -1.72
C THR A 129 -5.14 8.01 -2.42
N PRO A 130 -5.31 9.32 -2.16
CA PRO A 130 -6.32 10.11 -2.85
C PRO A 130 -6.04 10.26 -4.35
N MET A 131 -4.77 10.26 -4.77
CA MET A 131 -4.39 10.28 -6.19
C MET A 131 -4.75 8.95 -6.87
N GLY A 132 -4.50 7.82 -6.19
CA GLY A 132 -4.88 6.49 -6.67
C GLY A 132 -6.38 6.31 -6.86
N LEU A 133 -7.18 6.79 -5.90
CA LEU A 133 -8.64 6.76 -5.99
C LEU A 133 -9.15 7.61 -7.17
N LYS A 134 -8.58 8.81 -7.36
CA LYS A 134 -8.91 9.66 -8.52
C LYS A 134 -8.49 9.02 -9.84
N ALA A 135 -7.31 8.40 -9.89
CA ALA A 135 -6.84 7.69 -11.06
C ALA A 135 -7.76 6.53 -11.44
N MET A 136 -8.14 5.72 -10.44
CA MET A 136 -9.06 4.60 -10.68
C MET A 136 -10.44 5.08 -11.15
N LYS A 137 -10.97 6.18 -10.58
CA LYS A 137 -12.22 6.78 -11.02
C LYS A 137 -12.13 7.26 -12.47
N ALA A 138 -11.05 7.96 -12.84
CA ALA A 138 -10.83 8.42 -14.20
C ALA A 138 -10.64 7.27 -15.19
N LEU A 139 -10.03 6.15 -14.79
CA LEU A 139 -9.95 4.92 -15.59
C LEU A 139 -11.33 4.27 -15.74
N GLN A 140 -12.19 4.33 -14.72
CA GLN A 140 -13.54 3.79 -14.78
C GLN A 140 -14.44 4.56 -15.75
N GLU A 141 -14.21 5.85 -15.93
CA GLU A 141 -14.92 6.65 -16.94
C GLU A 141 -14.62 6.20 -18.38
N LEU A 142 -13.43 5.62 -18.61
CA LEU A 142 -13.03 5.04 -19.89
C LEU A 142 -13.48 3.58 -20.07
N ASN A 143 -14.06 2.98 -19.03
CA ASN A 143 -14.37 1.55 -19.03
C ASN A 143 -15.72 1.29 -19.73
N PRO A 144 -15.75 0.56 -20.86
CA PRO A 144 -16.98 0.23 -21.56
C PRO A 144 -17.83 -0.81 -20.82
N GLN A 145 -17.25 -1.56 -19.87
CA GLN A 145 -17.91 -2.61 -19.10
C GLN A 145 -17.76 -2.36 -17.60
N PRO A 146 -18.68 -1.66 -16.95
CA PRO A 146 -18.53 -1.20 -15.56
C PRO A 146 -18.23 -2.30 -14.54
N ASP A 147 -18.65 -3.52 -14.80
CA ASP A 147 -18.51 -4.67 -13.91
C ASP A 147 -17.23 -5.49 -14.16
N THR A 148 -16.43 -5.13 -15.17
CA THR A 148 -15.20 -5.84 -15.53
C THR A 148 -14.03 -4.86 -15.55
N ALA A 149 -12.94 -5.17 -14.85
CA ALA A 149 -11.76 -4.31 -14.81
C ALA A 149 -11.06 -4.30 -16.19
N THR A 150 -10.69 -3.11 -16.65
CA THR A 150 -9.87 -2.95 -17.87
C THR A 150 -8.41 -3.34 -17.63
N ASN A 151 -7.69 -3.61 -18.70
CA ASN A 151 -6.24 -3.91 -18.65
C ASN A 151 -5.45 -2.80 -17.94
N ALA A 152 -5.80 -1.54 -18.15
CA ALA A 152 -5.17 -0.40 -17.48
C ALA A 152 -5.45 -0.38 -15.98
N GLN A 153 -6.67 -0.69 -15.56
CA GLN A 153 -7.03 -0.81 -14.14
C GLN A 153 -6.31 -1.96 -13.47
N ILE A 154 -6.22 -3.13 -14.12
CA ILE A 154 -5.49 -4.29 -13.60
C ILE A 154 -4.00 -3.96 -13.42
N LEU A 155 -3.35 -3.38 -14.44
CA LEU A 155 -1.96 -2.98 -14.36
C LEU A 155 -1.73 -1.96 -13.23
N PHE A 156 -2.61 -0.96 -13.11
CA PHE A 156 -2.52 0.04 -12.06
C PHE A 156 -2.65 -0.57 -10.66
N LEU A 157 -3.58 -1.52 -10.46
CA LEU A 157 -3.72 -2.24 -9.19
C LEU A 157 -2.49 -3.07 -8.86
N VAL A 158 -1.92 -3.78 -9.84
CA VAL A 158 -0.71 -4.60 -9.64
C VAL A 158 0.47 -3.72 -9.24
N LEU A 159 0.68 -2.58 -9.90
CA LEU A 159 1.75 -1.65 -9.57
C LEU A 159 1.60 -1.05 -8.17
N ASN A 160 0.36 -0.75 -7.73
CA ASN A 160 0.11 -0.30 -6.36
C ASN A 160 0.30 -1.43 -5.33
N ALA A 161 -0.14 -2.65 -5.64
CA ALA A 161 0.00 -3.80 -4.74
C ALA A 161 1.45 -4.25 -4.57
N SER A 162 2.27 -4.13 -5.62
CA SER A 162 3.71 -4.45 -5.56
C SER A 162 4.55 -3.38 -4.87
N SER A 163 4.06 -2.14 -4.86
CA SER A 163 4.53 -1.00 -4.07
C SER A 163 6.05 -0.81 -4.04
N LEU A 164 6.65 -0.42 -5.18
CA LEU A 164 8.06 -0.02 -5.22
C LEU A 164 8.31 1.11 -4.21
N THR A 165 9.21 0.87 -3.26
CA THR A 165 9.51 1.83 -2.19
C THR A 165 10.98 2.22 -2.22
N LEU A 166 11.27 3.46 -2.61
CA LEU A 166 12.62 4.03 -2.60
C LEU A 166 13.01 4.54 -1.20
N LEU A 167 12.05 5.08 -0.45
CA LEU A 167 12.27 5.64 0.88
C LEU A 167 11.31 5.01 1.91
N PRO A 168 11.68 3.88 2.54
CA PRO A 168 10.84 3.18 3.51
C PRO A 168 10.87 3.86 4.90
N VAL A 169 10.51 5.14 4.97
CA VAL A 169 10.62 5.97 6.17
C VAL A 169 9.81 5.41 7.33
N THR A 170 8.60 4.97 7.08
CA THR A 170 7.71 4.38 8.09
C THR A 170 8.35 3.16 8.75
N ILE A 171 9.03 2.31 7.96
CA ILE A 171 9.72 1.13 8.49
C ILE A 171 10.93 1.52 9.34
N PHE A 172 11.70 2.51 8.91
CA PHE A 172 12.84 3.02 9.71
C PHE A 172 12.37 3.57 11.04
N MET A 173 11.24 4.28 11.06
CA MET A 173 10.62 4.80 12.27
C MET A 173 10.21 3.69 13.24
N TYR A 174 9.48 2.68 12.77
CA TYR A 174 9.09 1.55 13.61
C TYR A 174 10.30 0.81 14.17
N ARG A 175 11.33 0.61 13.37
CA ARG A 175 12.57 -0.03 13.83
C ARG A 175 13.28 0.81 14.89
N MET A 176 13.31 2.13 14.72
CA MET A 176 13.88 3.05 15.73
C MET A 176 13.10 2.98 17.04
N GLN A 177 11.76 2.97 16.96
CA GLN A 177 10.89 2.86 18.14
C GLN A 177 11.10 1.54 18.90
N GLN A 178 11.35 0.45 18.18
CA GLN A 178 11.62 -0.86 18.76
C GLN A 178 13.09 -1.00 19.25
N GLY A 179 13.85 0.08 19.30
CA GLY A 179 15.21 0.09 19.82
C GLY A 179 16.24 -0.60 18.92
N ALA A 180 15.96 -0.72 17.61
CA ALA A 180 16.94 -1.31 16.69
C ALA A 180 18.20 -0.45 16.61
N PRO A 181 19.41 -1.00 16.82
CA PRO A 181 20.66 -0.24 16.85
C PRO A 181 20.97 0.44 15.51
N ASN A 182 20.53 -0.16 14.40
CA ASN A 182 20.68 0.38 13.05
C ASN A 182 19.34 0.30 12.31
N PRO A 183 18.43 1.29 12.45
CA PRO A 183 17.11 1.28 11.82
C PRO A 183 17.16 1.19 10.29
N THR A 184 18.18 1.81 9.67
CA THR A 184 18.34 1.91 8.21
C THR A 184 18.97 0.68 7.55
N LEU A 185 19.44 -0.31 8.31
CA LEU A 185 20.08 -1.52 7.79
C LEU A 185 19.20 -2.28 6.78
N VAL A 186 17.88 -2.18 6.92
CA VAL A 186 16.90 -2.84 6.04
C VAL A 186 16.62 -2.09 4.74
N PHE A 187 17.29 -0.95 4.50
CA PHE A 187 17.06 -0.15 3.30
C PHE A 187 17.28 -0.95 2.00
N LEU A 188 18.47 -1.53 1.85
CA LEU A 188 18.81 -2.29 0.65
C LEU A 188 17.95 -3.55 0.47
N PRO A 189 17.72 -4.39 1.50
CA PRO A 189 16.79 -5.49 1.42
C PRO A 189 15.36 -5.08 0.99
N ILE A 190 14.82 -3.98 1.53
CA ILE A 190 13.50 -3.48 1.16
C ILE A 190 13.48 -3.03 -0.30
N LEU A 191 14.48 -2.24 -0.71
CA LEU A 191 14.58 -1.77 -2.08
C LEU A 191 14.64 -2.94 -3.08
N LEU A 192 15.45 -3.95 -2.81
CA LEU A 192 15.57 -5.13 -3.66
C LEU A 192 14.28 -5.95 -3.67
N ALA A 193 13.66 -6.18 -2.51
CA ALA A 193 12.43 -6.94 -2.41
C ALA A 193 11.26 -6.26 -3.12
N THR A 194 11.09 -4.95 -2.92
CA THR A 194 10.01 -4.18 -3.57
C THR A 194 10.24 -4.01 -5.07
N SER A 195 11.50 -3.85 -5.50
CA SER A 195 11.87 -3.84 -6.91
C SER A 195 11.58 -5.19 -7.57
N ALA A 196 11.98 -6.29 -6.94
CA ALA A 196 11.70 -7.64 -7.43
C ALA A 196 10.18 -7.90 -7.51
N SER A 197 9.43 -7.53 -6.49
CA SER A 197 7.96 -7.63 -6.47
C SER A 197 7.32 -6.87 -7.62
N THR A 198 7.74 -5.62 -7.84
CA THR A 198 7.21 -4.78 -8.91
C THR A 198 7.57 -5.32 -10.29
N LEU A 199 8.81 -5.80 -10.47
CA LEU A 199 9.23 -6.43 -11.72
C LEU A 199 8.43 -7.71 -12.01
N VAL A 200 8.26 -8.59 -11.04
CA VAL A 200 7.46 -9.81 -11.20
C VAL A 200 6.01 -9.48 -11.50
N GLY A 201 5.42 -8.52 -10.77
CA GLY A 201 4.06 -8.05 -11.01
C GLY A 201 3.89 -7.49 -12.44
N LEU A 202 4.81 -6.62 -12.86
CA LEU A 202 4.80 -6.04 -14.20
C LEU A 202 4.97 -7.11 -15.29
N LEU A 203 5.92 -8.03 -15.12
CA LEU A 203 6.15 -9.13 -16.07
C LEU A 203 4.93 -10.04 -16.17
N SER A 204 4.30 -10.38 -15.05
CA SER A 204 3.09 -11.21 -15.01
C SER A 204 1.95 -10.56 -15.80
N VAL A 205 1.69 -9.27 -15.55
CA VAL A 205 0.65 -8.53 -16.28
C VAL A 205 1.03 -8.38 -17.76
N ALA A 206 2.31 -8.13 -18.05
CA ALA A 206 2.79 -7.96 -19.41
C ALA A 206 2.62 -9.23 -20.26
N VAL A 207 2.88 -10.40 -19.67
CA VAL A 207 2.66 -11.69 -20.35
C VAL A 207 1.16 -11.90 -20.63
N VAL A 208 0.31 -11.67 -19.61
CA VAL A 208 -1.15 -11.87 -19.74
C VAL A 208 -1.77 -10.87 -20.73
N GLN A 209 -1.37 -9.60 -20.66
CA GLN A 209 -1.93 -8.51 -21.48
C GLN A 209 -1.15 -8.30 -22.80
N ARG A 210 -0.08 -9.06 -23.05
CA ARG A 210 0.80 -8.94 -24.23
C ARG A 210 1.32 -7.52 -24.42
N LEU A 211 1.78 -6.89 -23.33
CA LEU A 211 2.30 -5.54 -23.37
C LEU A 211 3.63 -5.45 -24.14
N PRO A 212 3.93 -4.34 -24.83
CA PRO A 212 5.15 -4.17 -25.60
C PRO A 212 6.36 -3.84 -24.71
N LEU A 213 6.79 -4.78 -23.85
CA LEU A 213 7.93 -4.58 -22.95
C LEU A 213 9.26 -4.36 -23.67
N TRP A 214 9.41 -4.89 -24.88
CA TRP A 214 10.61 -4.76 -25.71
C TRP A 214 10.67 -3.44 -26.47
N SER A 215 9.79 -2.48 -26.19
CA SER A 215 9.89 -1.16 -26.81
C SER A 215 11.11 -0.40 -26.25
N PRO A 216 11.85 0.38 -27.07
CA PRO A 216 13.03 1.10 -26.59
C PRO A 216 12.71 2.08 -25.45
N VAL A 217 11.48 2.56 -25.39
CA VAL A 217 11.03 3.42 -24.30
C VAL A 217 10.95 2.66 -22.98
N VAL A 218 10.41 1.42 -22.97
CA VAL A 218 10.29 0.61 -21.74
C VAL A 218 11.66 0.12 -21.27
N LEU A 219 12.57 -0.19 -22.21
CA LEU A 219 13.92 -0.66 -21.89
C LEU A 219 14.84 0.46 -21.34
N ALA A 220 14.47 1.73 -21.53
CA ALA A 220 15.24 2.88 -21.04
C ALA A 220 14.98 3.20 -19.56
N TYR A 221 13.97 2.57 -18.93
CA TYR A 221 13.59 2.72 -17.53
C TYR A 221 13.86 1.47 -16.71
#